data_7e13bb2ea759e24be8873f44ab3648da
#
_entry.id   7e13bb2ea759e24be8873f44ab3648da
#
_cell.length_a   1.000
_cell.length_b   1.000
_cell.length_c   1.000
_cell.angle_alpha   90.00
_cell.angle_beta   90.00
_cell.angle_gamma   90.00
#
_symmetry.space_group_name_H-M   'P 1'
#
loop_
_entity.id
_entity.type
_entity.pdbx_description
1 polymer ?
#
loop_
_entity_poly.entity_id
_entity_poly.type
_entity_poly.pdbx_seq_one_letter_code
_entity_poly.pdbx_strand_id
1 'polypeptide(L)'
;MRLTRREVIGGGAAAALAGTGIYALVDRLTTAPVRRSSRPAIPEQHVLGDLRVVVDEGVEVVVPPLHDEVVTATVRVAGESAALREAQRVLEEALRAVDAAFDAAPSGVSVSVGWGLPYFRRFVAGPARERLPVDLRASKAGGRQVPAIIDAIRFPSDPADLILEENDVAFFFRGDRQRVIGEASAMTFEATEGLFELTSIRRGFAGGGFDGSRSLPKRMALAAGIPGAELIPDTAELFLGFTSTQKAGLGPPGIANFETLPGYTDQWPDGYFRGGTAMHVSHMFEDVEAWYLNFDFSERVSTTFRPGMDVPPGRQTVSQEPDDAVGADAVARDARRHGAVGHSAVVQPASRLQADVVGRDGVLYPKGTAVPQRADFNTLDNPFFWSARPEIDRQSDDPAAGLHFVVFTPTSEDFHRTRLAMDGIFPDGTSLSLHPRARGQGFNSILQSTHRQNFLVPPRRHRSFPLAELL
;
A
#
# COMPACT_ATOMS: atom_id res chain seq x y z
N MET A 1 -23.72 5.70 7.58
CA MET A 1 -24.56 4.77 8.35
C MET A 1 -23.60 3.99 9.24
N ARG A 2 -23.64 4.24 10.56
CA ARG A 2 -22.80 3.51 11.52
C ARG A 2 -23.39 2.13 11.71
N LEU A 3 -22.58 1.10 11.57
CA LEU A 3 -22.94 -0.25 11.93
C LEU A 3 -22.60 -0.49 13.40
N THR A 4 -23.54 -0.97 14.15
CA THR A 4 -23.33 -1.29 15.54
C THR A 4 -22.61 -2.64 15.69
N ARG A 5 -21.90 -2.83 16.82
CA ARG A 5 -21.19 -4.07 17.15
C ARG A 5 -22.09 -5.32 17.06
N ARG A 6 -23.40 -5.17 17.26
CA ARG A 6 -24.39 -6.27 17.17
C ARG A 6 -24.70 -6.68 15.73
N GLU A 7 -24.69 -5.73 14.79
CA GLU A 7 -24.93 -5.99 13.37
C GLU A 7 -23.75 -6.69 12.72
N VAL A 8 -22.55 -6.51 13.25
CA VAL A 8 -21.31 -7.16 12.76
C VAL A 8 -21.18 -8.59 13.30
N ILE A 9 -21.64 -8.87 14.53
CA ILE A 9 -21.48 -10.19 15.18
C ILE A 9 -22.60 -11.18 14.78
N GLY A 10 -23.72 -10.70 14.26
CA GLY A 10 -24.91 -11.54 13.96
C GLY A 10 -25.27 -11.63 12.47
N GLY A 11 -24.33 -11.76 11.56
CA GLY A 11 -24.56 -11.72 10.10
C GLY A 11 -24.37 -10.33 9.47
N GLY A 12 -24.00 -9.33 10.28
CA GLY A 12 -23.85 -7.95 9.86
C GLY A 12 -22.52 -7.61 9.19
N ALA A 13 -21.51 -8.52 9.20
CA ALA A 13 -20.26 -8.27 8.49
C ALA A 13 -20.51 -8.07 6.98
N ALA A 14 -21.38 -8.88 6.38
CA ALA A 14 -21.76 -8.72 4.98
C ALA A 14 -22.48 -7.39 4.70
N ALA A 15 -23.34 -6.93 5.63
CA ALA A 15 -24.02 -5.62 5.51
C ALA A 15 -23.05 -4.45 5.68
N ALA A 16 -22.04 -4.57 6.57
CA ALA A 16 -20.97 -3.58 6.73
C ALA A 16 -20.13 -3.48 5.45
N LEU A 17 -19.80 -4.60 4.87
CA LEU A 17 -19.01 -4.68 3.62
C LEU A 17 -19.79 -4.18 2.40
N ALA A 18 -21.11 -4.33 2.39
CA ALA A 18 -21.99 -3.83 1.32
C ALA A 18 -22.28 -2.31 1.39
N GLY A 19 -21.99 -1.66 2.52
CA GLY A 19 -22.20 -0.20 2.67
C GLY A 19 -21.35 0.59 1.70
N THR A 20 -21.98 1.34 0.80
CA THR A 20 -21.27 2.05 -0.29
C THR A 20 -20.87 3.48 0.08
N GLY A 21 -21.57 4.12 1.03
CA GLY A 21 -21.27 5.46 1.51
C GLY A 21 -20.97 6.46 0.37
N ILE A 22 -20.06 7.38 0.63
CA ILE A 22 -19.61 8.40 -0.33
C ILE A 22 -18.91 7.77 -1.56
N TYR A 23 -18.31 6.61 -1.43
CA TYR A 23 -17.56 5.96 -2.53
C TYR A 23 -18.46 5.47 -3.68
N ALA A 24 -19.76 5.32 -3.47
CA ALA A 24 -20.71 5.11 -4.57
C ALA A 24 -20.71 6.25 -5.60
N LEU A 25 -20.23 7.43 -5.20
CA LEU A 25 -20.07 8.55 -6.11
C LEU A 25 -19.00 8.27 -7.18
N VAL A 26 -17.94 7.54 -6.85
CA VAL A 26 -16.88 7.13 -7.80
C VAL A 26 -17.51 6.36 -8.96
N ASP A 27 -18.34 5.35 -8.68
CA ASP A 27 -19.03 4.58 -9.73
C ASP A 27 -19.95 5.42 -10.61
N ARG A 28 -20.51 6.51 -10.07
CA ARG A 28 -21.34 7.46 -10.84
C ARG A 28 -20.51 8.45 -11.67
N LEU A 29 -19.29 8.72 -11.24
CA LEU A 29 -18.39 9.65 -11.90
C LEU A 29 -17.54 8.99 -13.00
N THR A 30 -17.57 7.65 -13.08
CA THR A 30 -16.78 6.84 -14.00
C THR A 30 -17.67 5.87 -14.78
N THR A 31 -17.15 5.32 -15.87
CA THR A 31 -17.88 4.39 -16.76
C THR A 31 -17.13 3.07 -16.96
N ALA A 32 -16.41 2.61 -15.94
CA ALA A 32 -15.63 1.40 -16.06
C ALA A 32 -16.51 0.15 -16.33
N PRO A 33 -16.10 -0.75 -17.23
CA PRO A 33 -16.82 -1.99 -17.50
C PRO A 33 -16.64 -3.00 -16.35
N VAL A 34 -17.59 -3.91 -16.19
CA VAL A 34 -17.46 -5.08 -15.29
C VAL A 34 -17.22 -6.31 -16.14
N ARG A 35 -16.20 -7.09 -15.81
CA ARG A 35 -15.94 -8.37 -16.45
C ARG A 35 -16.01 -9.51 -15.43
N ARG A 36 -16.68 -10.58 -15.82
CA ARG A 36 -16.67 -11.86 -15.11
C ARG A 36 -15.57 -12.74 -15.65
N SER A 37 -15.09 -13.68 -14.82
CA SER A 37 -13.94 -14.48 -15.15
C SER A 37 -14.16 -15.34 -16.40
N SER A 38 -13.23 -15.18 -17.34
CA SER A 38 -13.06 -16.05 -18.51
C SER A 38 -11.60 -16.36 -18.78
N ARG A 39 -10.70 -15.88 -17.91
CA ARG A 39 -9.24 -15.97 -18.07
C ARG A 39 -8.61 -16.83 -16.97
N PRO A 40 -7.46 -17.47 -17.24
CA PRO A 40 -6.68 -18.12 -16.20
C PRO A 40 -6.34 -17.13 -15.07
N ALA A 41 -6.33 -17.62 -13.83
CA ALA A 41 -5.86 -16.83 -12.71
C ALA A 41 -4.40 -16.40 -12.94
N ILE A 42 -4.07 -15.18 -12.49
CA ILE A 42 -2.69 -14.71 -12.45
C ILE A 42 -1.87 -15.57 -11.47
N PRO A 43 -0.55 -15.70 -11.68
CA PRO A 43 0.26 -16.62 -10.88
C PRO A 43 0.30 -16.24 -9.40
N GLU A 44 0.43 -14.96 -9.06
CA GLU A 44 0.59 -14.50 -7.67
C GLU A 44 -0.43 -13.45 -7.27
N GLN A 45 -0.76 -13.39 -5.97
CA GLN A 45 -1.85 -12.56 -5.44
C GLN A 45 -1.62 -11.04 -5.62
N HIS A 46 -0.37 -10.58 -5.52
CA HIS A 46 -0.01 -9.16 -5.60
C HIS A 46 0.09 -8.64 -7.04
N VAL A 47 -0.02 -9.52 -8.03
CA VAL A 47 0.01 -9.18 -9.45
C VAL A 47 -1.39 -8.88 -9.96
N LEU A 48 -1.56 -7.77 -10.67
CA LEU A 48 -2.79 -7.43 -11.37
C LEU A 48 -2.59 -7.60 -12.87
N GLY A 49 -3.55 -8.28 -13.53
CA GLY A 49 -3.61 -8.34 -14.98
C GLY A 49 -4.23 -7.09 -15.60
N ASP A 50 -4.01 -6.89 -16.89
CA ASP A 50 -4.69 -5.88 -17.73
C ASP A 50 -4.68 -4.44 -17.20
N LEU A 51 -3.61 -4.04 -16.50
CA LEU A 51 -3.43 -2.65 -16.09
C LEU A 51 -3.29 -1.75 -17.33
N ARG A 52 -4.01 -0.65 -17.32
CA ARG A 52 -3.89 0.38 -18.37
C ARG A 52 -2.63 1.21 -18.10
N VAL A 53 -1.84 1.44 -19.13
CA VAL A 53 -0.72 2.37 -19.11
C VAL A 53 -1.09 3.57 -19.98
N VAL A 54 -0.90 4.76 -19.46
CA VAL A 54 -1.08 6.03 -20.17
C VAL A 54 0.23 6.80 -20.17
N VAL A 55 0.41 7.69 -21.14
CA VAL A 55 1.54 8.62 -21.14
C VAL A 55 0.98 10.01 -20.79
N ASP A 56 1.41 10.54 -19.65
CA ASP A 56 1.04 11.87 -19.19
C ASP A 56 2.31 12.73 -19.09
N GLU A 57 2.34 13.83 -19.83
CA GLU A 57 3.47 14.75 -19.91
C GLU A 57 4.83 14.03 -20.22
N GLY A 58 4.77 12.94 -21.01
CA GLY A 58 5.93 12.15 -21.36
C GLY A 58 6.34 11.09 -20.31
N VAL A 59 5.57 10.93 -19.23
CA VAL A 59 5.75 9.93 -18.19
C VAL A 59 4.78 8.77 -18.40
N GLU A 60 5.28 7.53 -18.39
CA GLU A 60 4.43 6.34 -18.37
C GLU A 60 3.83 6.17 -16.97
N VAL A 61 2.50 6.19 -16.92
CA VAL A 61 1.73 6.02 -15.68
C VAL A 61 0.89 4.75 -15.77
N VAL A 62 1.07 3.86 -14.82
CA VAL A 62 0.19 2.70 -14.65
C VAL A 62 -1.04 3.16 -13.90
N VAL A 63 -2.20 3.15 -14.57
CA VAL A 63 -3.47 3.55 -13.97
C VAL A 63 -3.94 2.47 -13.02
N PRO A 64 -4.06 2.76 -11.71
CA PRO A 64 -4.52 1.78 -10.73
C PRO A 64 -6.04 1.52 -10.89
N PRO A 65 -6.56 0.44 -10.28
CA PRO A 65 -8.00 0.25 -10.13
C PRO A 65 -8.65 1.45 -9.43
N LEU A 66 -9.92 1.70 -9.74
CA LEU A 66 -10.66 2.86 -9.21
C LEU A 66 -11.04 2.71 -7.73
N HIS A 67 -11.24 1.51 -7.25
CA HIS A 67 -11.59 1.22 -5.87
C HIS A 67 -10.64 0.24 -5.23
N ASP A 68 -10.35 0.51 -3.98
CA ASP A 68 -9.52 -0.31 -3.12
C ASP A 68 -10.20 -0.46 -1.76
N GLU A 69 -10.16 -1.68 -1.19
CA GLU A 69 -10.67 -1.99 0.13
C GLU A 69 -9.70 -2.90 0.87
N VAL A 70 -9.22 -2.47 2.03
CA VAL A 70 -8.45 -3.31 2.95
C VAL A 70 -9.33 -3.68 4.15
N VAL A 71 -9.53 -4.96 4.37
CA VAL A 71 -10.24 -5.49 5.54
C VAL A 71 -9.22 -6.18 6.43
N THR A 72 -9.05 -5.71 7.66
CA THR A 72 -8.19 -6.35 8.64
C THR A 72 -9.00 -7.16 9.65
N ALA A 73 -8.42 -8.24 10.17
CA ALA A 73 -9.12 -9.12 11.09
C ALA A 73 -8.18 -9.86 12.05
N THR A 74 -8.76 -10.34 13.15
CA THR A 74 -8.16 -11.36 14.02
C THR A 74 -8.78 -12.72 13.76
N VAL A 75 -7.97 -13.78 13.83
CA VAL A 75 -8.41 -15.17 13.68
C VAL A 75 -9.12 -15.65 14.94
N ARG A 76 -10.31 -16.25 14.76
CA ARG A 76 -11.18 -16.78 15.83
C ARG A 76 -11.20 -18.31 15.90
N VAL A 77 -10.36 -18.95 15.13
CA VAL A 77 -10.23 -20.40 15.10
C VAL A 77 -9.49 -20.90 16.34
N ALA A 78 -9.87 -22.06 16.85
CA ALA A 78 -9.12 -22.74 17.88
C ALA A 78 -7.70 -23.11 17.37
N GLY A 79 -6.70 -23.08 18.26
CA GLY A 79 -5.29 -23.30 17.90
C GLY A 79 -4.91 -24.75 17.59
N GLU A 80 -5.90 -25.70 17.62
CA GLU A 80 -5.63 -27.08 17.30
C GLU A 80 -5.36 -27.28 15.80
N SER A 81 -4.43 -28.14 15.47
CA SER A 81 -4.01 -28.43 14.09
C SER A 81 -5.16 -28.81 13.16
N ALA A 82 -6.16 -29.56 13.65
CA ALA A 82 -7.32 -29.95 12.86
C ALA A 82 -8.22 -28.76 12.52
N ALA A 83 -8.45 -27.86 13.49
CA ALA A 83 -9.28 -26.66 13.28
C ALA A 83 -8.61 -25.68 12.31
N LEU A 84 -7.28 -25.51 12.41
CA LEU A 84 -6.52 -24.65 11.51
C LEU A 84 -6.49 -25.19 10.07
N ARG A 85 -6.33 -26.51 9.88
CA ARG A 85 -6.41 -27.13 8.55
C ARG A 85 -7.80 -27.03 7.94
N GLU A 86 -8.86 -27.16 8.75
CA GLU A 86 -10.23 -26.94 8.27
C GLU A 86 -10.46 -25.48 7.88
N ALA A 87 -10.01 -24.51 8.70
CA ALA A 87 -10.07 -23.09 8.37
C ALA A 87 -9.29 -22.76 7.08
N GLN A 88 -8.12 -23.38 6.87
CA GLN A 88 -7.35 -23.27 5.64
C GLN A 88 -8.16 -23.72 4.42
N ARG A 89 -8.83 -24.88 4.52
CA ARG A 89 -9.68 -25.42 3.44
C ARG A 89 -10.86 -24.50 3.13
N VAL A 90 -11.56 -24.03 4.16
CA VAL A 90 -12.75 -23.17 4.01
C VAL A 90 -12.36 -21.83 3.38
N LEU A 91 -11.31 -21.19 3.85
CA LEU A 91 -10.85 -19.93 3.26
C LEU A 91 -10.38 -20.12 1.81
N GLU A 92 -9.64 -21.19 1.51
CA GLU A 92 -9.18 -21.44 0.15
C GLU A 92 -10.35 -21.69 -0.82
N GLU A 93 -11.40 -22.39 -0.39
CA GLU A 93 -12.62 -22.58 -1.18
C GLU A 93 -13.33 -21.25 -1.45
N ALA A 94 -13.45 -20.40 -0.45
CA ALA A 94 -14.04 -19.06 -0.59
C ALA A 94 -13.25 -18.21 -1.60
N LEU A 95 -11.93 -18.17 -1.49
CA LEU A 95 -11.07 -17.40 -2.41
C LEU A 95 -11.09 -17.96 -3.83
N ARG A 96 -11.18 -19.29 -4.00
CA ARG A 96 -11.36 -19.92 -5.32
C ARG A 96 -12.70 -19.59 -5.95
N ALA A 97 -13.76 -19.48 -5.14
CA ALA A 97 -15.06 -19.04 -5.64
C ALA A 97 -15.02 -17.60 -6.17
N VAL A 98 -14.30 -16.70 -5.48
CA VAL A 98 -14.06 -15.33 -5.97
C VAL A 98 -13.24 -15.34 -7.26
N ASP A 99 -12.13 -16.10 -7.32
CA ASP A 99 -11.30 -16.23 -8.52
C ASP A 99 -12.10 -16.79 -9.71
N ALA A 100 -13.05 -17.69 -9.46
CA ALA A 100 -13.92 -18.25 -10.50
C ALA A 100 -15.02 -17.26 -10.95
N ALA A 101 -15.43 -16.34 -10.08
CA ALA A 101 -16.47 -15.37 -10.40
C ALA A 101 -15.95 -14.15 -11.14
N PHE A 102 -14.70 -13.72 -10.86
CA PHE A 102 -14.14 -12.47 -11.36
C PHE A 102 -12.75 -12.64 -11.95
N ASP A 103 -12.43 -11.89 -13.01
CA ASP A 103 -11.06 -11.77 -13.51
C ASP A 103 -10.20 -11.00 -12.48
N ALA A 104 -8.97 -11.43 -12.28
CA ALA A 104 -7.99 -10.72 -11.44
C ALA A 104 -7.40 -9.50 -12.19
N ALA A 105 -8.24 -8.55 -12.52
CA ALA A 105 -7.97 -7.35 -13.30
C ALA A 105 -8.86 -6.20 -12.80
N PRO A 106 -8.56 -4.94 -13.14
CA PRO A 106 -9.38 -3.79 -12.73
C PRO A 106 -10.87 -3.93 -13.07
N SER A 107 -11.20 -4.52 -14.22
CA SER A 107 -12.59 -4.75 -14.65
C SER A 107 -13.31 -5.89 -13.89
N GLY A 108 -12.59 -6.67 -13.11
CA GLY A 108 -13.11 -7.70 -12.19
C GLY A 108 -12.77 -7.34 -10.75
N VAL A 109 -12.15 -8.28 -10.02
CA VAL A 109 -11.59 -8.02 -8.69
C VAL A 109 -10.34 -8.86 -8.45
N SER A 110 -9.31 -8.24 -7.89
CA SER A 110 -8.14 -8.93 -7.35
C SER A 110 -8.25 -8.99 -5.83
N VAL A 111 -7.89 -10.12 -5.24
CA VAL A 111 -7.83 -10.31 -3.80
C VAL A 111 -6.43 -10.73 -3.42
N SER A 112 -5.78 -9.98 -2.52
CA SER A 112 -4.53 -10.36 -1.87
C SER A 112 -4.77 -10.60 -0.38
N VAL A 113 -4.25 -11.70 0.15
CA VAL A 113 -4.34 -12.04 1.58
C VAL A 113 -2.96 -11.94 2.19
N GLY A 114 -2.81 -11.00 3.12
CA GLY A 114 -1.58 -10.78 3.86
C GLY A 114 -1.72 -11.25 5.31
N TRP A 115 -0.70 -11.94 5.85
CA TRP A 115 -0.69 -12.47 7.21
C TRP A 115 0.29 -11.71 8.09
N GLY A 116 -0.22 -11.18 9.21
CA GLY A 116 0.57 -10.48 10.20
C GLY A 116 1.40 -11.42 11.07
N LEU A 117 2.49 -10.93 11.65
CA LEU A 117 3.28 -11.69 12.61
C LEU A 117 2.48 -12.22 13.81
N PRO A 118 1.41 -11.56 14.32
CA PRO A 118 0.56 -12.13 15.36
C PRO A 118 0.00 -13.51 15.01
N TYR A 119 -0.46 -13.75 13.77
CA TYR A 119 -0.89 -15.07 13.32
C TYR A 119 0.23 -16.13 13.45
N PHE A 120 1.40 -15.83 12.92
CA PHE A 120 2.52 -16.77 12.93
C PHE A 120 2.98 -17.12 14.34
N ARG A 121 2.95 -16.16 15.27
CA ARG A 121 3.33 -16.36 16.68
C ARG A 121 2.29 -17.17 17.47
N ARG A 122 0.99 -16.94 17.18
CA ARG A 122 -0.11 -17.52 17.96
C ARG A 122 -0.48 -18.93 17.50
N PHE A 123 -0.45 -19.20 16.21
CA PHE A 123 -1.05 -20.41 15.65
C PHE A 123 -0.04 -21.38 15.06
N VAL A 124 1.04 -20.91 14.46
CA VAL A 124 1.98 -21.75 13.71
C VAL A 124 3.45 -21.46 14.07
N ALA A 125 3.73 -21.13 15.33
CA ALA A 125 5.06 -20.68 15.79
C ALA A 125 6.21 -21.67 15.49
N GLY A 126 5.97 -22.98 15.56
CA GLY A 126 6.95 -24.02 15.23
C GLY A 126 7.37 -23.94 13.76
N PRO A 127 6.44 -24.23 12.82
CA PRO A 127 6.72 -24.14 11.39
C PRO A 127 7.17 -22.73 10.94
N ALA A 128 6.65 -21.67 11.55
CA ALA A 128 7.04 -20.30 11.22
C ALA A 128 8.52 -20.02 11.47
N ARG A 129 9.08 -20.53 12.57
CA ARG A 129 10.50 -20.37 12.90
C ARG A 129 11.41 -20.95 11.82
N GLU A 130 10.98 -22.02 11.16
CA GLU A 130 11.77 -22.73 10.15
C GLU A 130 11.52 -22.24 8.73
N ARG A 131 10.36 -21.67 8.47
CA ARG A 131 9.89 -21.42 7.10
C ARG A 131 9.70 -19.96 6.72
N LEU A 132 9.59 -19.04 7.70
CA LEU A 132 9.47 -17.62 7.36
C LEU A 132 10.67 -17.16 6.53
N PRO A 133 10.44 -16.34 5.48
CA PRO A 133 11.52 -15.82 4.67
C PRO A 133 12.52 -15.03 5.49
N VAL A 134 13.80 -15.14 5.15
CA VAL A 134 14.91 -14.41 5.77
C VAL A 134 15.34 -13.25 4.87
N ASP A 135 15.49 -12.07 5.42
CA ASP A 135 16.17 -10.94 4.76
C ASP A 135 17.68 -11.15 4.85
N LEU A 136 18.30 -11.52 3.72
CA LEU A 136 19.73 -11.80 3.66
C LEU A 136 20.59 -10.56 3.85
N ARG A 137 20.11 -9.38 3.40
CA ARG A 137 20.83 -8.11 3.51
C ARG A 137 20.85 -7.62 4.96
N ALA A 138 19.69 -7.59 5.61
CA ALA A 138 19.56 -7.20 7.00
C ALA A 138 20.30 -8.19 7.92
N SER A 139 20.22 -9.49 7.62
CA SER A 139 20.93 -10.54 8.37
C SER A 139 22.45 -10.37 8.29
N LYS A 140 22.97 -10.10 7.09
CA LYS A 140 24.41 -9.84 6.89
C LYS A 140 24.85 -8.58 7.63
N ALA A 141 24.09 -7.51 7.57
CA ALA A 141 24.42 -6.24 8.21
C ALA A 141 24.36 -6.35 9.75
N GLY A 142 23.39 -7.09 10.28
CA GLY A 142 23.16 -7.26 11.72
C GLY A 142 23.91 -8.40 12.38
N GLY A 143 24.60 -9.26 11.61
CA GLY A 143 25.32 -10.43 12.13
C GLY A 143 24.42 -11.49 12.77
N ARG A 144 23.11 -11.44 12.51
CA ARG A 144 22.09 -12.39 13.00
C ARG A 144 21.00 -12.58 11.97
N GLN A 145 20.28 -13.69 12.02
CA GLN A 145 19.15 -13.93 11.15
C GLN A 145 18.02 -12.92 11.41
N VAL A 146 17.58 -12.23 10.37
CA VAL A 146 16.48 -11.27 10.40
C VAL A 146 15.38 -11.76 9.45
N PRO A 147 14.14 -11.94 9.93
CA PRO A 147 13.02 -12.30 9.03
C PRO A 147 12.76 -11.21 7.98
N ALA A 148 12.33 -11.62 6.78
CA ALA A 148 11.92 -10.69 5.72
C ALA A 148 10.63 -9.94 6.08
N ILE A 149 9.83 -10.49 7.00
CA ILE A 149 8.69 -9.81 7.62
C ILE A 149 9.05 -9.49 9.06
N ILE A 150 9.00 -8.22 9.43
CA ILE A 150 9.21 -7.70 10.78
C ILE A 150 8.02 -6.86 11.22
N ASP A 151 7.85 -6.68 12.53
CA ASP A 151 6.82 -5.77 13.04
C ASP A 151 7.03 -4.36 12.49
N ALA A 152 5.95 -3.64 12.28
CA ALA A 152 6.03 -2.21 12.01
C ALA A 152 6.54 -1.49 13.25
N ILE A 153 7.31 -0.44 13.03
CA ILE A 153 7.93 0.35 14.10
C ILE A 153 7.51 1.81 14.01
N ARG A 154 7.79 2.55 15.05
CA ARG A 154 7.70 4.00 15.08
C ARG A 154 8.99 4.60 14.55
N PHE A 155 8.88 5.57 13.63
CA PHE A 155 10.01 6.31 13.07
C PHE A 155 10.18 7.66 13.76
N PRO A 156 11.36 8.32 13.65
CA PRO A 156 11.65 9.56 14.40
C PRO A 156 10.63 10.69 14.21
N SER A 157 10.09 10.88 13.00
CA SER A 157 9.11 11.93 12.72
C SER A 157 7.65 11.52 12.91
N ASP A 158 7.38 10.27 13.29
CA ASP A 158 6.00 9.83 13.50
C ASP A 158 5.34 10.57 14.68
N PRO A 159 4.02 10.76 14.63
CA PRO A 159 3.25 11.25 15.77
C PRO A 159 3.41 10.32 16.98
N ALA A 160 3.38 10.91 18.19
CA ALA A 160 3.50 10.14 19.43
C ALA A 160 2.34 9.16 19.65
N ASP A 161 1.21 9.42 19.04
CA ASP A 161 -0.05 8.69 19.12
C ASP A 161 -0.28 7.74 17.91
N LEU A 162 0.73 7.51 17.08
CA LEU A 162 0.68 6.49 16.03
C LEU A 162 0.34 5.12 16.64
N ILE A 163 -0.62 4.42 16.04
CA ILE A 163 -1.03 3.07 16.43
C ILE A 163 -0.26 2.05 15.58
N LEU A 164 0.51 1.18 16.26
CA LEU A 164 1.08 -0.02 15.66
C LEU A 164 0.07 -1.14 15.83
N GLU A 165 -0.46 -1.65 14.72
CA GLU A 165 -1.54 -2.63 14.72
C GLU A 165 -1.02 -4.05 14.87
N GLU A 166 -1.88 -4.94 15.38
CA GLU A 166 -1.57 -6.35 15.65
C GLU A 166 -2.65 -7.29 15.04
N ASN A 167 -3.06 -7.02 13.79
CA ASN A 167 -4.01 -7.88 13.08
C ASN A 167 -3.35 -9.19 12.65
N ASP A 168 -4.10 -10.29 12.66
CA ASP A 168 -3.62 -11.59 12.17
C ASP A 168 -3.60 -11.64 10.65
N VAL A 169 -4.57 -10.98 9.99
CA VAL A 169 -4.76 -11.04 8.54
C VAL A 169 -5.29 -9.72 7.99
N ALA A 170 -4.92 -9.42 6.76
CA ALA A 170 -5.48 -8.37 5.93
C ALA A 170 -5.91 -8.93 4.57
N PHE A 171 -7.11 -8.58 4.13
CA PHE A 171 -7.62 -8.86 2.80
C PHE A 171 -7.62 -7.56 2.01
N PHE A 172 -6.98 -7.55 0.85
CA PHE A 172 -6.89 -6.38 -0.01
C PHE A 172 -7.62 -6.64 -1.33
N PHE A 173 -8.78 -6.01 -1.51
CA PHE A 173 -9.63 -6.10 -2.68
C PHE A 173 -9.42 -4.89 -3.58
N ARG A 174 -9.28 -5.11 -4.90
CA ARG A 174 -9.01 -4.05 -5.88
C ARG A 174 -9.83 -4.27 -7.15
N GLY A 175 -10.49 -3.21 -7.64
CA GLY A 175 -11.28 -3.28 -8.87
C GLY A 175 -11.89 -1.93 -9.26
N ASP A 176 -12.47 -1.82 -10.46
CA ASP A 176 -13.01 -0.56 -10.98
C ASP A 176 -14.46 -0.28 -10.55
N ARG A 177 -15.08 -1.20 -9.80
CA ARG A 177 -16.47 -1.04 -9.34
C ARG A 177 -16.61 -1.43 -7.89
N GLN A 178 -17.06 -0.48 -7.07
CA GLN A 178 -17.28 -0.71 -5.64
C GLN A 178 -18.26 -1.86 -5.39
N ARG A 179 -19.32 -1.95 -6.19
CA ARG A 179 -20.28 -3.06 -6.09
C ARG A 179 -19.63 -4.42 -6.28
N VAL A 180 -18.69 -4.54 -7.22
CA VAL A 180 -17.98 -5.81 -7.49
C VAL A 180 -17.04 -6.17 -6.34
N ILE A 181 -16.34 -5.18 -5.78
CA ILE A 181 -15.54 -5.37 -4.55
C ILE A 181 -16.46 -5.85 -3.41
N GLY A 182 -17.60 -5.18 -3.19
CA GLY A 182 -18.55 -5.56 -2.16
C GLY A 182 -19.10 -6.97 -2.33
N GLU A 183 -19.38 -7.40 -3.57
CA GLU A 183 -19.78 -8.78 -3.89
C GLU A 183 -18.67 -9.78 -3.53
N ALA A 184 -17.41 -9.52 -3.93
CA ALA A 184 -16.28 -10.40 -3.64
C ALA A 184 -15.96 -10.48 -2.15
N SER A 185 -16.01 -9.34 -1.45
CA SER A 185 -15.85 -9.23 -0.01
C SER A 185 -16.94 -10.03 0.73
N ALA A 186 -18.21 -9.85 0.34
CA ALA A 186 -19.34 -10.60 0.91
C ALA A 186 -19.18 -12.10 0.68
N MET A 187 -18.88 -12.54 -0.55
CA MET A 187 -18.61 -13.95 -0.86
C MET A 187 -17.53 -14.55 0.03
N THR A 188 -16.45 -13.77 0.28
CA THR A 188 -15.34 -14.23 1.12
C THR A 188 -15.78 -14.40 2.57
N PHE A 189 -16.41 -13.38 3.16
CA PHE A 189 -16.70 -13.36 4.60
C PHE A 189 -17.97 -14.13 4.99
N GLU A 190 -18.95 -14.28 4.09
CA GLU A 190 -20.09 -15.18 4.29
C GLU A 190 -19.63 -16.65 4.30
N ALA A 191 -18.77 -17.04 3.35
CA ALA A 191 -18.23 -18.41 3.28
C ALA A 191 -17.28 -18.74 4.43
N THR A 192 -16.69 -17.73 5.08
CA THR A 192 -15.75 -17.88 6.19
C THR A 192 -16.33 -17.39 7.52
N GLU A 193 -17.67 -17.41 7.66
CA GLU A 193 -18.32 -17.00 8.90
C GLU A 193 -17.75 -17.76 10.11
N GLY A 194 -17.46 -17.03 11.18
CA GLY A 194 -16.86 -17.56 12.41
C GLY A 194 -15.34 -17.74 12.39
N LEU A 195 -14.67 -17.66 11.24
CA LEU A 195 -13.20 -17.75 11.20
C LEU A 195 -12.49 -16.44 11.63
N PHE A 196 -13.13 -15.30 11.40
CA PHE A 196 -12.53 -13.99 11.58
C PHE A 196 -13.41 -13.04 12.41
N GLU A 197 -12.77 -12.22 13.22
CA GLU A 197 -13.37 -11.00 13.76
C GLU A 197 -12.74 -9.81 13.07
N LEU A 198 -13.54 -9.04 12.34
CA LEU A 198 -13.07 -7.86 11.63
C LEU A 198 -12.64 -6.78 12.60
N THR A 199 -11.48 -6.18 12.36
CA THR A 199 -10.91 -5.09 13.16
C THR A 199 -11.06 -3.75 12.48
N SER A 200 -10.93 -3.68 11.15
CA SER A 200 -11.22 -2.47 10.37
C SER A 200 -11.63 -2.79 8.94
N ILE A 201 -12.36 -1.88 8.32
CA ILE A 201 -12.65 -1.83 6.90
C ILE A 201 -12.20 -0.46 6.42
N ARG A 202 -11.23 -0.43 5.50
CA ARG A 202 -10.60 0.78 4.95
C ARG A 202 -10.92 0.85 3.48
N ARG A 203 -11.59 1.90 3.06
CA ARG A 203 -12.02 2.10 1.68
C ARG A 203 -11.40 3.34 1.09
N GLY A 204 -11.29 3.30 -0.23
CA GLY A 204 -10.82 4.46 -0.94
C GLY A 204 -10.90 4.28 -2.44
N PHE A 205 -10.25 5.20 -3.12
CA PHE A 205 -10.28 5.29 -4.57
C PHE A 205 -8.94 5.77 -5.10
N ALA A 206 -8.65 5.37 -6.32
CA ALA A 206 -7.44 5.78 -7.02
C ALA A 206 -7.80 6.16 -8.48
N GLY A 207 -6.82 6.70 -9.20
CA GLY A 207 -7.00 7.05 -10.61
C GLY A 207 -7.79 8.35 -10.85
N GLY A 208 -8.05 8.62 -12.14
CA GLY A 208 -8.62 9.87 -12.60
C GLY A 208 -7.57 10.96 -12.75
N GLY A 209 -7.69 11.78 -13.81
CA GLY A 209 -6.71 12.83 -14.14
C GLY A 209 -5.64 12.42 -15.15
N PHE A 210 -5.16 11.19 -15.13
CA PHE A 210 -4.08 10.68 -15.99
C PHE A 210 -4.36 10.68 -17.50
N ASP A 211 -5.58 10.81 -17.89
CA ASP A 211 -6.02 10.81 -19.30
C ASP A 211 -6.63 12.14 -19.74
N GLY A 212 -6.33 13.21 -18.99
CA GLY A 212 -6.95 14.53 -19.18
C GLY A 212 -8.39 14.60 -18.68
N SER A 213 -8.87 13.57 -17.97
CA SER A 213 -10.17 13.60 -17.31
C SER A 213 -10.17 14.55 -16.10
N ARG A 214 -11.36 14.88 -15.59
CA ARG A 214 -11.46 15.71 -14.40
C ARG A 214 -10.99 14.95 -13.16
N SER A 215 -10.23 15.63 -12.31
CA SER A 215 -9.73 15.11 -11.04
C SER A 215 -10.81 14.42 -10.21
N LEU A 216 -10.71 13.11 -10.03
CA LEU A 216 -11.56 12.36 -9.13
C LEU A 216 -11.30 12.75 -7.65
N PRO A 217 -10.05 12.89 -7.17
CA PRO A 217 -9.76 13.38 -5.83
C PRO A 217 -10.42 14.72 -5.51
N LYS A 218 -10.32 15.72 -6.40
CA LYS A 218 -10.99 17.02 -6.22
C LYS A 218 -12.50 16.89 -6.06
N ARG A 219 -13.13 16.11 -6.95
CA ARG A 219 -14.59 15.93 -6.95
C ARG A 219 -15.08 15.22 -5.69
N MET A 220 -14.33 14.23 -5.24
CA MET A 220 -14.63 13.48 -4.02
C MET A 220 -14.40 14.33 -2.77
N ALA A 221 -13.30 15.10 -2.71
CA ALA A 221 -13.01 16.01 -1.61
C ALA A 221 -14.08 17.13 -1.48
N LEU A 222 -14.49 17.72 -2.60
CA LEU A 222 -15.59 18.72 -2.62
C LEU A 222 -16.91 18.11 -2.12
N ALA A 223 -17.25 16.90 -2.56
CA ALA A 223 -18.47 16.22 -2.14
C ALA A 223 -18.46 15.86 -0.63
N ALA A 224 -17.28 15.64 -0.08
CA ALA A 224 -17.08 15.35 1.34
C ALA A 224 -16.93 16.61 2.22
N GLY A 225 -16.84 17.80 1.61
CA GLY A 225 -16.65 19.05 2.36
C GLY A 225 -15.25 19.19 2.96
N ILE A 226 -14.22 18.58 2.36
CA ILE A 226 -12.84 18.68 2.83
C ILE A 226 -12.36 20.14 2.74
N PRO A 227 -11.82 20.72 3.80
CA PRO A 227 -11.23 22.06 3.76
C PRO A 227 -10.11 22.17 2.71
N GLY A 228 -10.11 23.22 1.90
CA GLY A 228 -9.14 23.44 0.83
C GLY A 228 -9.38 22.62 -0.45
N ALA A 229 -10.45 21.82 -0.52
CA ALA A 229 -10.76 20.97 -1.68
C ALA A 229 -10.91 21.76 -2.99
N GLU A 230 -11.40 22.99 -2.94
CA GLU A 230 -11.54 23.88 -4.10
C GLU A 230 -10.19 24.25 -4.74
N LEU A 231 -9.11 24.22 -3.96
CA LEU A 231 -7.76 24.57 -4.38
C LEU A 231 -7.05 23.40 -5.07
N ILE A 232 -7.56 22.18 -4.95
CA ILE A 232 -7.03 21.01 -5.67
C ILE A 232 -7.14 21.28 -7.18
N PRO A 233 -6.08 21.07 -7.98
CA PRO A 233 -6.12 21.24 -9.42
C PRO A 233 -7.15 20.35 -10.11
N ASP A 234 -7.75 20.83 -11.22
CA ASP A 234 -8.81 20.10 -11.93
C ASP A 234 -8.36 18.81 -12.63
N THR A 235 -7.03 18.62 -12.76
CA THR A 235 -6.42 17.42 -13.35
C THR A 235 -5.62 16.60 -12.31
N ALA A 236 -5.72 16.95 -11.02
CA ALA A 236 -4.97 16.27 -9.97
C ALA A 236 -5.40 14.81 -9.82
N GLU A 237 -4.44 13.93 -9.67
CA GLU A 237 -4.61 12.49 -9.50
C GLU A 237 -4.62 12.07 -8.02
N LEU A 238 -4.02 12.91 -7.16
CA LEU A 238 -3.98 12.79 -5.72
C LEU A 238 -4.45 14.09 -5.08
N PHE A 239 -4.85 14.08 -3.82
CA PHE A 239 -5.27 15.30 -3.10
C PHE A 239 -4.16 16.35 -3.09
N LEU A 240 -2.89 15.96 -3.02
CA LEU A 240 -1.75 16.89 -3.03
C LEU A 240 -1.41 17.46 -4.41
N GLY A 241 -2.11 17.05 -5.47
CA GLY A 241 -2.04 17.66 -6.79
C GLY A 241 -0.94 17.14 -7.71
N PHE A 242 0.02 16.40 -7.23
CA PHE A 242 1.09 15.84 -8.04
C PHE A 242 1.04 14.32 -8.01
N THR A 243 1.26 13.68 -9.16
CA THR A 243 1.72 12.31 -9.16
C THR A 243 3.13 12.26 -8.61
N SER A 244 3.39 11.37 -7.70
CA SER A 244 4.75 11.10 -7.24
C SER A 244 5.54 10.31 -8.29
N THR A 245 5.25 10.53 -9.56
CA THR A 245 5.81 9.76 -10.62
C THR A 245 7.22 10.18 -10.92
N GLN A 246 8.02 9.24 -10.76
CA GLN A 246 9.27 9.10 -11.46
C GLN A 246 8.96 8.38 -12.78
N LYS A 247 9.76 8.54 -13.80
CA LYS A 247 9.58 8.02 -15.18
C LYS A 247 9.25 6.51 -15.29
N ALA A 248 9.40 5.76 -14.23
CA ALA A 248 8.85 4.42 -14.02
C ALA A 248 8.40 4.35 -12.58
N GLY A 249 7.22 4.91 -12.31
CA GLY A 249 6.75 5.16 -10.95
C GLY A 249 6.49 3.92 -10.11
N LEU A 250 6.23 2.78 -10.76
CA LEU A 250 6.03 1.51 -10.10
C LEU A 250 7.12 0.53 -10.52
N GLY A 251 7.65 -0.23 -9.56
CA GLY A 251 8.47 -1.39 -9.86
C GLY A 251 7.68 -2.40 -10.70
N PRO A 252 8.34 -3.15 -11.60
CA PRO A 252 7.69 -4.25 -12.29
C PRO A 252 7.03 -5.19 -11.28
N PRO A 253 5.83 -5.73 -11.55
CA PRO A 253 5.11 -6.57 -10.60
C PRO A 253 5.92 -7.75 -10.04
N GLY A 254 6.82 -8.30 -10.86
CA GLY A 254 7.69 -9.41 -10.46
C GLY A 254 8.83 -9.03 -9.51
N ILE A 255 9.25 -7.77 -9.44
CA ILE A 255 10.42 -7.38 -8.65
C ILE A 255 10.12 -7.38 -7.14
N ALA A 256 8.86 -7.21 -6.75
CA ALA A 256 8.44 -7.26 -5.37
C ALA A 256 8.47 -8.69 -4.77
N ASN A 257 8.67 -9.73 -5.56
CA ASN A 257 8.75 -11.11 -5.08
C ASN A 257 9.96 -11.35 -4.17
N PHE A 258 9.81 -12.27 -3.24
CA PHE A 258 10.89 -12.68 -2.34
C PHE A 258 12.13 -13.21 -3.06
N GLU A 259 11.99 -13.81 -4.23
CA GLU A 259 13.08 -14.40 -4.98
C GLU A 259 13.55 -13.65 -6.23
N THR A 260 12.84 -12.62 -6.69
CA THR A 260 13.17 -11.95 -7.95
C THR A 260 14.58 -11.34 -7.94
N LEU A 261 14.91 -10.62 -6.87
CA LEU A 261 16.22 -9.98 -6.72
C LEU A 261 17.20 -10.90 -5.98
N PRO A 262 18.33 -11.29 -6.62
CA PRO A 262 19.34 -12.12 -5.96
C PRO A 262 19.88 -11.46 -4.67
N GLY A 263 20.02 -12.26 -3.62
CA GLY A 263 20.59 -11.81 -2.35
C GLY A 263 19.64 -11.02 -1.44
N TYR A 264 18.36 -10.89 -1.80
CA TYR A 264 17.35 -10.26 -0.95
C TYR A 264 16.79 -11.24 0.09
N THR A 265 16.31 -12.40 -0.35
CA THR A 265 15.78 -13.43 0.55
C THR A 265 16.36 -14.81 0.26
N ASP A 266 16.09 -15.76 1.17
CA ASP A 266 16.50 -17.16 1.09
C ASP A 266 15.47 -18.04 0.37
N GLN A 267 14.43 -17.48 -0.24
CA GLN A 267 13.31 -18.26 -0.79
C GLN A 267 13.61 -18.94 -2.13
N TRP A 268 14.67 -18.58 -2.80
CA TRP A 268 15.11 -19.27 -4.01
C TRP A 268 16.10 -20.39 -3.66
N PRO A 269 16.00 -21.62 -4.29
CA PRO A 269 14.98 -22.02 -5.30
C PRO A 269 13.74 -22.68 -4.70
N ASP A 270 13.74 -23.11 -3.43
CA ASP A 270 12.80 -24.08 -2.89
C ASP A 270 12.05 -23.58 -1.61
N GLY A 271 12.08 -22.27 -1.34
CA GLY A 271 11.41 -21.72 -0.16
C GLY A 271 9.89 -21.90 -0.19
N TYR A 272 9.30 -22.16 0.97
CA TYR A 272 7.85 -22.30 1.14
C TYR A 272 7.08 -21.09 0.63
N PHE A 273 7.58 -19.88 0.89
CA PHE A 273 6.96 -18.62 0.50
C PHE A 273 7.47 -18.08 -0.86
N ARG A 274 8.14 -18.90 -1.65
CA ARG A 274 8.58 -18.51 -2.98
C ARG A 274 7.39 -18.02 -3.83
N GLY A 275 7.55 -16.85 -4.48
CA GLY A 275 6.47 -16.14 -5.21
C GLY A 275 5.66 -15.19 -4.34
N GLY A 276 5.89 -15.20 -3.02
CA GLY A 276 5.28 -14.25 -2.10
C GLY A 276 6.00 -12.91 -2.02
N THR A 277 5.49 -12.02 -1.18
CA THR A 277 5.99 -10.65 -1.01
C THR A 277 5.70 -10.14 0.40
N ALA A 278 6.40 -9.09 0.83
CA ALA A 278 6.00 -8.28 1.97
C ALA A 278 5.00 -7.21 1.53
N MET A 279 4.03 -6.91 2.38
CA MET A 279 3.09 -5.81 2.20
C MET A 279 3.10 -4.92 3.45
N HIS A 280 3.31 -3.61 3.24
CA HIS A 280 3.10 -2.62 4.28
C HIS A 280 1.76 -1.92 4.06
N VAL A 281 1.04 -1.67 5.15
CA VAL A 281 -0.22 -0.90 5.14
C VAL A 281 -0.13 0.17 6.21
N SER A 282 -0.35 1.43 5.84
CA SER A 282 -0.54 2.53 6.79
C SER A 282 -1.66 3.46 6.36
N HIS A 283 -2.33 4.05 7.33
CA HIS A 283 -3.25 5.15 7.11
C HIS A 283 -2.52 6.47 7.39
N MET A 284 -2.62 7.39 6.45
CA MET A 284 -2.00 8.71 6.52
C MET A 284 -3.08 9.78 6.38
N PHE A 285 -3.12 10.71 7.32
CA PHE A 285 -3.90 11.94 7.21
C PHE A 285 -3.13 12.93 6.31
N GLU A 286 -3.84 13.68 5.47
CA GLU A 286 -3.32 14.71 4.57
C GLU A 286 -3.94 16.06 4.91
N ASP A 287 -3.13 17.03 5.32
CA ASP A 287 -3.55 18.41 5.56
C ASP A 287 -3.63 19.20 4.25
N VAL A 288 -4.72 18.96 3.51
CA VAL A 288 -4.94 19.56 2.18
C VAL A 288 -5.06 21.09 2.27
N GLU A 289 -5.73 21.61 3.30
CA GLU A 289 -5.88 23.06 3.48
C GLU A 289 -4.53 23.71 3.70
N ALA A 290 -3.72 23.19 4.65
CA ALA A 290 -2.38 23.72 4.89
C ALA A 290 -1.48 23.59 3.66
N TRP A 291 -1.60 22.50 2.90
CA TRP A 291 -0.83 22.29 1.68
C TRP A 291 -1.06 23.38 0.62
N TYR A 292 -2.31 23.75 0.38
CA TYR A 292 -2.61 24.74 -0.66
C TYR A 292 -2.56 26.18 -0.18
N LEU A 293 -2.82 26.45 1.09
CA LEU A 293 -2.81 27.81 1.63
C LEU A 293 -1.42 28.27 2.07
N ASN A 294 -0.59 27.36 2.59
CA ASN A 294 0.70 27.71 3.16
C ASN A 294 1.88 27.49 2.23
N PHE A 295 1.71 26.74 1.12
CA PHE A 295 2.78 26.46 0.16
C PHE A 295 2.38 27.04 -1.19
N ASP A 296 3.25 27.87 -1.77
CA ASP A 296 3.08 28.27 -3.17
C ASP A 296 3.42 27.10 -4.13
N PHE A 297 3.20 27.31 -5.43
CA PHE A 297 3.42 26.26 -6.42
C PHE A 297 4.87 25.76 -6.44
N SER A 298 5.86 26.66 -6.37
CA SER A 298 7.28 26.31 -6.40
C SER A 298 7.70 25.53 -5.14
N GLU A 299 7.16 25.91 -4.00
CA GLU A 299 7.38 25.20 -2.74
C GLU A 299 6.74 23.80 -2.75
N ARG A 300 5.55 23.66 -3.33
CA ARG A 300 4.92 22.34 -3.51
C ARG A 300 5.76 21.44 -4.43
N VAL A 301 6.26 21.96 -5.54
CA VAL A 301 7.18 21.23 -6.44
C VAL A 301 8.46 20.83 -5.68
N SER A 302 9.08 21.74 -4.98
CA SER A 302 10.30 21.49 -4.19
C SER A 302 10.09 20.42 -3.12
N THR A 303 8.97 20.50 -2.39
CA THR A 303 8.63 19.57 -1.32
C THR A 303 8.28 18.16 -1.86
N THR A 304 7.60 18.09 -3.01
CA THR A 304 7.20 16.83 -3.64
C THR A 304 8.37 16.13 -4.31
N PHE A 305 9.14 16.86 -5.10
CA PHE A 305 10.15 16.27 -5.98
C PHE A 305 11.56 16.54 -5.50
N ARG A 306 12.05 17.76 -5.73
CA ARG A 306 13.41 18.16 -5.42
C ARG A 306 13.54 19.69 -5.42
N PRO A 307 14.29 20.29 -4.48
CA PRO A 307 14.59 21.71 -4.52
C PRO A 307 15.33 22.11 -5.79
N GLY A 308 15.02 23.31 -6.30
CA GLY A 308 15.66 23.88 -7.48
C GLY A 308 15.16 23.33 -8.83
N MET A 309 14.10 22.51 -8.84
CA MET A 309 13.40 22.16 -10.08
C MET A 309 12.58 23.36 -10.60
N ASP A 310 12.75 23.66 -11.89
CA ASP A 310 11.92 24.63 -12.60
C ASP A 310 10.78 23.90 -13.31
N VAL A 311 9.58 24.05 -12.80
CA VAL A 311 8.36 23.41 -13.34
C VAL A 311 7.37 24.48 -13.69
N PRO A 312 6.89 24.53 -14.96
CA PRO A 312 5.89 25.51 -15.37
C PRO A 312 4.63 25.42 -14.50
N PRO A 313 4.05 26.55 -14.10
CA PRO A 313 2.79 26.57 -13.35
C PRO A 313 1.68 25.81 -14.06
N GLY A 314 0.89 25.05 -13.30
CA GLY A 314 -0.22 24.23 -13.81
C GLY A 314 0.15 22.83 -14.25
N ARG A 315 1.44 22.47 -14.28
CA ARG A 315 1.90 21.11 -14.55
C ARG A 315 1.67 20.22 -13.34
N GLN A 316 1.00 19.10 -13.52
CA GLN A 316 0.68 18.16 -12.42
C GLN A 316 1.67 16.99 -12.35
N THR A 317 2.14 16.53 -13.51
CA THR A 317 3.10 15.44 -13.63
C THR A 317 4.48 16.01 -13.89
N VAL A 318 5.47 15.56 -13.12
CA VAL A 318 6.86 15.98 -13.26
C VAL A 318 7.72 14.74 -13.44
N SER A 319 8.33 14.61 -14.62
CA SER A 319 9.31 13.56 -14.89
C SER A 319 10.62 13.87 -14.17
N GLN A 320 11.08 12.92 -13.35
CA GLN A 320 12.50 12.86 -12.98
C GLN A 320 13.19 11.88 -13.93
N GLU A 321 14.27 12.33 -14.59
CA GLU A 321 15.05 11.45 -15.45
C GLU A 321 15.64 10.27 -14.64
N PRO A 322 15.71 9.06 -15.21
CA PRO A 322 16.22 7.88 -14.49
C PRO A 322 17.66 8.02 -14.02
N ASP A 323 18.49 8.74 -14.78
CA ASP A 323 19.89 9.00 -14.42
C ASP A 323 20.01 9.94 -13.21
N ASP A 324 18.92 10.60 -12.86
CA ASP A 324 18.76 11.31 -11.60
C ASP A 324 18.41 10.38 -10.43
N ALA A 325 18.77 9.11 -10.51
CA ALA A 325 18.75 8.22 -9.35
C ALA A 325 19.60 8.89 -8.27
N VAL A 326 18.90 9.67 -7.44
CA VAL A 326 19.52 10.57 -6.47
C VAL A 326 20.12 9.69 -5.39
N GLY A 327 21.45 9.65 -5.34
CA GLY A 327 22.14 9.06 -4.19
C GLY A 327 22.03 9.98 -2.96
N ALA A 328 22.31 9.45 -1.78
CA ALA A 328 22.30 10.21 -0.52
C ALA A 328 23.17 11.48 -0.58
N ASP A 329 24.30 11.42 -1.27
CA ASP A 329 25.18 12.58 -1.48
C ASP A 329 24.52 13.73 -2.24
N ALA A 330 23.67 13.43 -3.23
CA ALA A 330 22.96 14.46 -3.98
C ALA A 330 21.90 15.11 -3.10
N VAL A 331 21.15 14.32 -2.33
CA VAL A 331 20.18 14.84 -1.34
C VAL A 331 20.90 15.73 -0.31
N ALA A 332 22.06 15.29 0.18
CA ALA A 332 22.87 16.07 1.12
C ALA A 332 23.35 17.40 0.52
N ARG A 333 23.71 17.43 -0.77
CA ARG A 333 24.06 18.68 -1.46
C ARG A 333 22.86 19.61 -1.57
N ASP A 334 21.69 19.09 -1.94
CA ASP A 334 20.47 19.88 -2.07
C ASP A 334 20.05 20.46 -0.71
N ALA A 335 20.08 19.66 0.34
CA ALA A 335 19.80 20.10 1.70
C ALA A 335 20.73 21.26 2.13
N ARG A 336 22.03 21.16 1.84
CA ARG A 336 22.99 22.24 2.15
C ARG A 336 22.76 23.49 1.31
N ARG A 337 22.45 23.34 0.03
CA ARG A 337 22.31 24.46 -0.92
C ARG A 337 21.00 25.22 -0.72
N HIS A 338 19.91 24.51 -0.47
CA HIS A 338 18.57 25.07 -0.46
C HIS A 338 17.93 25.11 0.93
N GLY A 339 18.51 24.46 1.94
CA GLY A 339 17.89 24.29 3.26
C GLY A 339 16.63 23.43 3.23
N ALA A 340 16.42 22.66 2.16
CA ALA A 340 15.21 21.91 1.88
C ALA A 340 15.54 20.56 1.23
N VAL A 341 14.59 19.62 1.31
CA VAL A 341 14.64 18.32 0.64
C VAL A 341 13.27 17.99 0.06
N GLY A 342 13.24 17.31 -1.09
CA GLY A 342 12.00 16.85 -1.71
C GLY A 342 11.73 15.39 -1.39
N HIS A 343 10.45 15.04 -1.22
CA HIS A 343 10.03 13.67 -0.88
C HIS A 343 10.52 12.63 -1.89
N SER A 344 10.31 12.87 -3.19
CA SER A 344 10.77 11.93 -4.23
C SER A 344 12.27 11.73 -4.25
N ALA A 345 13.06 12.79 -4.00
CA ALA A 345 14.51 12.70 -3.97
C ALA A 345 15.02 11.90 -2.77
N VAL A 346 14.48 12.15 -1.57
CA VAL A 346 14.98 11.50 -0.34
C VAL A 346 14.69 10.00 -0.30
N VAL A 347 13.62 9.53 -0.95
CA VAL A 347 13.28 8.10 -0.93
C VAL A 347 14.08 7.25 -1.94
N GLN A 348 14.64 7.87 -3.00
CA GLN A 348 15.33 7.15 -4.07
C GLN A 348 16.54 6.32 -3.62
N PRO A 349 17.42 6.79 -2.72
CA PRO A 349 18.56 6.00 -2.25
C PRO A 349 18.17 4.66 -1.63
N ALA A 350 16.96 4.58 -1.06
CA ALA A 350 16.45 3.37 -0.41
C ALA A 350 15.49 2.55 -1.27
N SER A 351 14.76 3.21 -2.19
CA SER A 351 13.66 2.59 -2.95
C SER A 351 14.04 2.18 -4.38
N ARG A 352 15.26 2.51 -4.84
CA ARG A 352 15.72 2.19 -6.19
C ARG A 352 16.96 1.35 -6.18
N LEU A 353 17.13 0.53 -7.22
CA LEU A 353 18.37 -0.22 -7.45
C LEU A 353 19.53 0.74 -7.65
N GLN A 354 20.61 0.56 -6.90
CA GLN A 354 21.81 1.41 -6.95
C GLN A 354 22.83 0.93 -8.00
N ALA A 355 22.57 -0.22 -8.64
CA ALA A 355 23.35 -0.80 -9.73
C ALA A 355 22.43 -1.64 -10.62
N ASP A 356 22.91 -2.01 -11.81
CA ASP A 356 22.24 -2.99 -12.66
C ASP A 356 22.16 -4.35 -11.94
N VAL A 357 21.01 -5.00 -12.01
CA VAL A 357 20.77 -6.32 -11.40
C VAL A 357 20.11 -7.22 -12.43
N VAL A 358 20.66 -8.41 -12.65
CA VAL A 358 19.96 -9.47 -13.38
C VAL A 358 19.12 -10.25 -12.38
N GLY A 359 17.81 -10.22 -12.57
CA GLY A 359 16.86 -10.95 -11.73
C GLY A 359 16.98 -12.47 -11.90
N ARG A 360 16.39 -13.21 -10.98
CA ARG A 360 16.30 -14.68 -11.08
C ARG A 360 15.42 -15.15 -12.22
N ASP A 361 14.58 -14.28 -12.73
CA ASP A 361 13.78 -14.42 -13.96
C ASP A 361 14.60 -14.21 -15.24
N GLY A 362 15.88 -13.86 -15.13
CA GLY A 362 16.78 -13.54 -16.25
C GLY A 362 16.57 -12.15 -16.84
N VAL A 363 15.71 -11.33 -16.25
CA VAL A 363 15.45 -9.95 -16.70
C VAL A 363 16.53 -9.02 -16.13
N LEU A 364 17.05 -8.13 -16.98
CA LEU A 364 17.94 -7.06 -16.53
C LEU A 364 17.08 -5.91 -15.95
N TYR A 365 17.30 -5.61 -14.69
CA TYR A 365 16.76 -4.43 -14.02
C TYR A 365 17.88 -3.39 -13.91
N PRO A 366 17.83 -2.29 -14.68
CA PRO A 366 18.90 -1.30 -14.67
C PRO A 366 18.92 -0.49 -13.35
N LYS A 367 20.07 0.12 -13.08
CA LYS A 367 20.21 1.12 -12.01
C LYS A 367 19.08 2.15 -12.11
N GLY A 368 18.49 2.52 -10.97
CA GLY A 368 17.36 3.44 -10.92
C GLY A 368 15.99 2.77 -11.03
N THR A 369 15.91 1.46 -11.30
CA THR A 369 14.64 0.73 -11.28
C THR A 369 14.02 0.79 -9.88
N ALA A 370 12.74 1.19 -9.79
CA ALA A 370 12.00 1.21 -8.52
C ALA A 370 11.77 -0.22 -8.02
N VAL A 371 12.09 -0.48 -6.76
CA VAL A 371 11.87 -1.77 -6.10
C VAL A 371 10.44 -1.91 -5.56
N PRO A 372 9.85 -0.89 -4.89
CA PRO A 372 8.51 -0.99 -4.36
C PRO A 372 7.45 -1.01 -5.47
N GLN A 373 6.46 -1.89 -5.32
CA GLN A 373 5.22 -1.83 -6.09
C GLN A 373 4.15 -1.17 -5.22
N ARG A 374 3.85 0.09 -5.49
CA ARG A 374 2.83 0.83 -4.76
C ARG A 374 1.43 0.45 -5.20
N ALA A 375 0.53 0.41 -4.24
CA ALA A 375 -0.89 0.13 -4.41
C ALA A 375 -1.70 1.04 -3.46
N ASP A 376 -1.18 2.23 -3.24
CA ASP A 376 -1.78 3.26 -2.39
C ASP A 376 -3.01 3.88 -3.05
N PHE A 377 -3.95 4.33 -2.24
CA PHE A 377 -5.20 4.90 -2.68
C PHE A 377 -5.69 6.01 -1.74
N ASN A 378 -6.35 7.03 -2.32
CA ASN A 378 -6.94 8.12 -1.57
C ASN A 378 -8.09 7.62 -0.71
N THR A 379 -8.25 8.20 0.48
CA THR A 379 -9.39 7.94 1.35
C THR A 379 -10.01 9.23 1.86
N LEU A 380 -11.28 9.14 2.24
CA LEU A 380 -12.02 10.19 2.96
C LEU A 380 -12.43 9.72 4.36
N ASP A 381 -12.02 8.53 4.76
CA ASP A 381 -12.33 7.97 6.07
C ASP A 381 -11.39 8.53 7.14
N ASN A 382 -11.91 8.76 8.33
CA ASN A 382 -11.17 9.35 9.44
C ASN A 382 -11.29 8.53 10.72
N PRO A 383 -10.27 7.79 11.13
CA PRO A 383 -9.15 7.26 10.35
C PRO A 383 -9.52 6.02 9.53
N PHE A 384 -10.63 5.35 9.85
CA PHE A 384 -11.13 4.16 9.17
C PHE A 384 -12.60 4.34 8.80
N PHE A 385 -13.03 3.67 7.74
CA PHE A 385 -14.46 3.60 7.38
C PHE A 385 -15.27 2.91 8.47
N TRP A 386 -14.72 1.87 9.07
CA TRP A 386 -15.27 1.16 10.18
C TRP A 386 -14.15 0.61 11.07
N SER A 387 -14.34 0.62 12.37
CA SER A 387 -13.45 0.00 13.37
C SER A 387 -14.24 -0.70 14.44
N ALA A 388 -13.75 -1.83 14.93
CA ALA A 388 -14.27 -2.51 16.11
C ALA A 388 -13.98 -1.76 17.41
N ARG A 389 -13.02 -0.81 17.38
CA ARG A 389 -12.54 -0.05 18.55
C ARG A 389 -12.45 1.44 18.23
N PRO A 390 -13.57 2.11 17.89
CA PRO A 390 -13.56 3.47 17.37
C PRO A 390 -12.94 4.51 18.34
N GLU A 391 -13.05 4.30 19.66
CA GLU A 391 -12.45 5.17 20.66
C GLU A 391 -10.92 5.06 20.72
N ILE A 392 -10.35 3.87 20.44
CA ILE A 392 -8.89 3.65 20.37
C ILE A 392 -8.37 4.16 19.03
N ASP A 393 -9.04 3.80 17.96
CA ASP A 393 -8.66 4.13 16.59
C ASP A 393 -9.04 5.58 16.23
N ARG A 394 -9.66 6.31 17.15
CA ARG A 394 -10.06 7.72 17.00
C ARG A 394 -10.93 7.96 15.77
N GLN A 395 -11.79 7.00 15.45
CA GLN A 395 -12.72 7.12 14.34
C GLN A 395 -13.66 8.31 14.55
N SER A 396 -13.82 9.12 13.54
CA SER A 396 -14.77 10.23 13.47
C SER A 396 -15.72 10.06 12.29
N ASP A 397 -16.90 10.66 12.37
CA ASP A 397 -17.83 10.75 11.24
C ASP A 397 -17.47 11.89 10.28
N ASP A 398 -16.58 12.80 10.71
CA ASP A 398 -16.14 13.91 9.89
C ASP A 398 -15.17 13.39 8.83
N PRO A 399 -15.45 13.56 7.53
CA PRO A 399 -14.53 13.18 6.48
C PRO A 399 -13.18 13.88 6.64
N ALA A 400 -12.11 13.16 6.33
CA ALA A 400 -10.75 13.71 6.29
C ALA A 400 -10.04 13.22 5.03
N ALA A 401 -9.29 14.10 4.37
CA ALA A 401 -8.42 13.69 3.28
C ALA A 401 -7.29 12.83 3.84
N GLY A 402 -6.99 11.74 3.15
CA GLY A 402 -5.94 10.83 3.55
C GLY A 402 -5.55 9.86 2.46
N LEU A 403 -4.56 9.06 2.80
CA LEU A 403 -4.01 8.02 1.95
C LEU A 403 -3.92 6.72 2.74
N HIS A 404 -4.48 5.64 2.22
CA HIS A 404 -4.07 4.31 2.63
C HIS A 404 -2.84 3.95 1.80
N PHE A 405 -1.67 4.07 2.42
CA PHE A 405 -0.42 3.72 1.79
C PHE A 405 -0.22 2.21 1.87
N VAL A 406 -0.40 1.55 0.72
CA VAL A 406 -0.17 0.12 0.54
C VAL A 406 1.01 -0.05 -0.41
N VAL A 407 2.01 -0.82 0.00
CA VAL A 407 3.19 -1.09 -0.82
C VAL A 407 3.66 -2.52 -0.67
N PHE A 408 3.97 -3.15 -1.80
CA PHE A 408 4.61 -4.46 -1.86
C PHE A 408 6.11 -4.28 -2.07
N THR A 409 6.91 -5.02 -1.31
CA THR A 409 8.38 -4.98 -1.34
C THR A 409 8.96 -6.37 -1.13
N PRO A 410 10.18 -6.65 -1.59
CA PRO A 410 10.84 -7.93 -1.32
C PRO A 410 10.98 -8.26 0.17
N THR A 411 11.14 -7.25 1.02
CA THR A 411 11.19 -7.42 2.49
C THR A 411 10.59 -6.20 3.18
N SER A 412 10.11 -6.34 4.40
CA SER A 412 9.62 -5.20 5.20
C SER A 412 10.71 -4.16 5.46
N GLU A 413 11.97 -4.56 5.46
CA GLU A 413 13.12 -3.69 5.65
C GLU A 413 13.26 -2.68 4.48
N ASP A 414 12.80 -3.01 3.26
CA ASP A 414 12.80 -2.07 2.14
C ASP A 414 11.89 -0.87 2.41
N PHE A 415 10.71 -1.11 3.01
CA PHE A 415 9.85 -0.02 3.47
C PHE A 415 10.50 0.77 4.62
N HIS A 416 11.09 0.08 5.62
CA HIS A 416 11.72 0.74 6.77
C HIS A 416 12.83 1.69 6.34
N ARG A 417 13.73 1.26 5.45
CA ARG A 417 14.80 2.08 4.89
C ARG A 417 14.27 3.29 4.13
N THR A 418 13.22 3.09 3.33
CA THR A 418 12.60 4.17 2.58
C THR A 418 11.97 5.20 3.53
N ARG A 419 11.32 4.75 4.60
CA ARG A 419 10.72 5.65 5.59
C ARG A 419 11.76 6.37 6.44
N LEU A 420 12.87 5.72 6.81
CA LEU A 420 14.00 6.35 7.48
C LEU A 420 14.68 7.41 6.60
N ALA A 421 14.74 7.18 5.27
CA ALA A 421 15.28 8.16 4.34
C ALA A 421 14.46 9.46 4.35
N MET A 422 13.14 9.41 4.57
CA MET A 422 12.30 10.60 4.77
C MET A 422 12.69 11.38 6.03
N ASP A 423 13.32 10.74 7.00
CA ASP A 423 13.86 11.34 8.21
C ASP A 423 15.37 11.69 8.07
N GLY A 424 15.92 11.57 6.85
CA GLY A 424 17.30 11.89 6.54
C GLY A 424 18.32 10.82 6.92
N ILE A 425 17.89 9.58 7.18
CA ILE A 425 18.76 8.46 7.55
C ILE A 425 18.80 7.48 6.38
N PHE A 426 19.96 7.38 5.71
CA PHE A 426 20.12 6.61 4.48
C PHE A 426 20.80 5.26 4.68
N PRO A 427 20.56 4.28 3.76
CA PRO A 427 21.14 2.94 3.87
C PRO A 427 22.66 2.85 3.84
N ASP A 428 23.34 3.84 3.28
CA ASP A 428 24.79 3.94 3.21
C ASP A 428 25.44 4.51 4.49
N GLY A 429 24.60 4.79 5.52
CA GLY A 429 25.03 5.39 6.78
C GLY A 429 25.06 6.93 6.78
N THR A 430 24.78 7.58 5.65
CA THR A 430 24.65 9.03 5.60
C THR A 430 23.46 9.45 6.46
N SER A 431 23.67 10.46 7.31
CA SER A 431 22.61 11.08 8.11
C SER A 431 22.60 12.59 7.90
N LEU A 432 21.41 13.12 7.62
CA LEU A 432 21.17 14.55 7.51
C LEU A 432 20.49 15.04 8.78
N SER A 433 20.89 16.23 9.25
CA SER A 433 20.22 16.90 10.37
C SER A 433 18.92 17.55 9.86
N LEU A 434 17.92 16.73 9.48
CA LEU A 434 16.62 17.23 9.06
C LEU A 434 15.74 17.52 10.27
N HIS A 435 14.79 18.43 10.05
CA HIS A 435 13.62 18.63 10.88
C HIS A 435 12.38 18.17 10.10
N PRO A 436 12.09 16.85 10.00
CA PRO A 436 11.18 16.30 9.00
C PRO A 436 9.75 16.86 9.04
N ARG A 437 9.35 17.43 10.19
CA ARG A 437 8.05 18.12 10.33
C ARG A 437 8.10 19.61 9.97
N ALA A 438 9.27 20.14 9.63
CA ALA A 438 9.39 21.51 9.20
C ALA A 438 9.04 21.65 7.72
N ARG A 439 8.50 22.81 7.34
CA ARG A 439 8.22 23.17 5.96
C ARG A 439 9.50 23.05 5.11
N GLY A 440 9.36 22.46 3.92
CA GLY A 440 10.48 22.26 2.98
C GLY A 440 11.37 21.04 3.30
N GLN A 441 11.01 20.23 4.28
CA GLN A 441 11.74 19.00 4.65
C GLN A 441 10.99 17.74 4.21
N GLY A 442 10.44 17.73 2.97
CA GLY A 442 9.60 16.67 2.43
C GLY A 442 8.16 16.72 2.96
N PHE A 443 7.45 15.61 2.87
CA PHE A 443 6.01 15.55 3.18
C PHE A 443 5.65 15.42 4.66
N ASN A 444 6.58 15.17 5.56
CA ASN A 444 6.25 14.89 6.96
C ASN A 444 5.63 16.07 7.72
N SER A 445 5.62 17.29 7.14
CA SER A 445 4.88 18.44 7.65
C SER A 445 3.39 18.44 7.27
N ILE A 446 3.01 17.69 6.24
CA ILE A 446 1.67 17.65 5.64
C ILE A 446 1.03 16.26 5.83
N LEU A 447 1.83 15.19 5.77
CA LEU A 447 1.37 13.80 5.93
C LEU A 447 1.65 13.31 7.35
N GLN A 448 0.65 12.76 8.00
CA GLN A 448 0.77 12.18 9.35
C GLN A 448 0.26 10.75 9.36
N SER A 449 1.15 9.79 9.64
CA SER A 449 0.74 8.40 9.82
C SER A 449 -0.06 8.24 11.11
N THR A 450 -1.23 7.60 11.04
CA THR A 450 -2.08 7.33 12.20
C THR A 450 -2.03 5.86 12.61
N HIS A 451 -1.91 4.96 11.64
CA HIS A 451 -1.88 3.50 11.85
C HIS A 451 -0.89 2.87 10.89
N ARG A 452 -0.27 1.76 11.30
CA ARG A 452 0.54 0.92 10.39
C ARG A 452 0.72 -0.50 10.85
N GLN A 453 0.90 -1.41 9.87
CA GLN A 453 1.29 -2.79 10.07
C GLN A 453 1.99 -3.37 8.83
N ASN A 454 2.85 -4.37 9.04
CA ASN A 454 3.45 -5.19 7.98
C ASN A 454 2.77 -6.55 7.91
N PHE A 455 2.61 -7.07 6.70
CA PHE A 455 2.03 -8.37 6.41
C PHE A 455 2.93 -9.16 5.44
N LEU A 456 2.93 -10.45 5.59
CA LEU A 456 3.47 -11.39 4.61
C LEU A 456 2.32 -11.79 3.67
N VAL A 457 2.48 -11.57 2.37
CA VAL A 457 1.56 -12.05 1.34
C VAL A 457 2.15 -13.33 0.76
N PRO A 458 1.63 -14.50 1.12
CA PRO A 458 2.15 -15.78 0.62
C PRO A 458 1.96 -15.92 -0.89
N PRO A 459 2.68 -16.83 -1.55
CA PRO A 459 2.32 -17.22 -2.89
C PRO A 459 0.88 -17.75 -2.92
N ARG A 460 0.22 -17.66 -4.06
CA ARG A 460 -1.21 -18.05 -4.20
C ARG A 460 -1.50 -19.45 -3.67
N ARG A 461 -0.58 -20.41 -3.86
CA ARG A 461 -0.72 -21.79 -3.37
C ARG A 461 -0.78 -21.95 -1.85
N HIS A 462 -0.33 -20.94 -1.09
CA HIS A 462 -0.27 -20.95 0.38
C HIS A 462 -0.99 -19.74 1.01
N ARG A 463 -1.91 -19.09 0.26
CA ARG A 463 -2.56 -17.84 0.70
C ARG A 463 -3.50 -18.00 1.89
N SER A 464 -4.02 -19.20 2.12
CA SER A 464 -5.00 -19.49 3.16
C SER A 464 -4.32 -20.15 4.35
N PHE A 465 -4.36 -19.54 5.53
CA PHE A 465 -3.76 -20.04 6.79
C PHE A 465 -2.38 -20.71 6.56
N PRO A 466 -1.37 -19.96 6.08
CA PRO A 466 -0.08 -20.52 5.68
C PRO A 466 0.57 -21.29 6.84
N LEU A 467 1.20 -22.44 6.51
CA LEU A 467 1.86 -23.35 7.44
C LEU A 467 0.89 -24.21 8.31
N ALA A 468 -0.43 -24.04 8.22
CA ALA A 468 -1.37 -24.83 9.01
C ALA A 468 -1.29 -26.33 8.64
N GLU A 469 -0.99 -26.65 7.38
CA GLU A 469 -0.80 -28.03 6.91
C GLU A 469 0.44 -28.72 7.47
N LEU A 470 1.37 -27.97 8.04
CA LEU A 470 2.63 -28.48 8.64
C LEU A 470 2.52 -28.77 10.13
N LEU A 471 1.36 -28.52 10.75
CA LEU A 471 1.11 -28.77 12.17
C LEU A 471 0.84 -30.25 12.48
#